data_222425225f83f5f9afeca4ce700edcab
#
_entry.id   222425225f83f5f9afeca4ce700edcab
#
_cell.length_a   1.000
_cell.length_b   1.000
_cell.length_c   1.000
_cell.angle_alpha   90.00
_cell.angle_beta   90.00
_cell.angle_gamma   90.00
#
_symmetry.space_group_name_H-M   'P 1'
#
loop_
_entity.id
_entity.type
_entity.pdbx_description
1 polymer ?
#
loop_
_entity_poly.entity_id
_entity_poly.type
_entity_poly.pdbx_seq_one_letter_code
_entity_poly.pdbx_strand_id
1 'polypeptide(L)'
;MAWDVIVIGCGGFGSATVRELSARGLRVLGLDQYVPPHSLGSSHGETRIIRKAYFEHPDYVPLLHRSWDLWRQAEAESGLSLLERCDLVLSGRAESEVIRGARLAASQHGLAIRNLTAAEACAEYPVLQLPEDHEVTVESTAGYLWVERCVAAMLDLGRVAGAEIRTGERVVGLRCAANSVEVETVGQRYSAAAAVVTCGPWT
;
A
#
# COMPACT_ATOMS: atom_id res chain seq x y z
N MET A 1 10.65 -29.39 0.91
CA MET A 1 9.95 -29.08 2.18
C MET A 1 8.73 -28.25 1.85
N ALA A 2 7.59 -28.52 2.44
CA ALA A 2 6.40 -27.72 2.22
C ALA A 2 6.56 -26.33 2.86
N TRP A 3 6.06 -25.31 2.23
CA TRP A 3 5.99 -23.93 2.74
C TRP A 3 4.82 -23.81 3.72
N ASP A 4 4.89 -22.83 4.61
CA ASP A 4 3.72 -22.49 5.44
C ASP A 4 2.76 -21.63 4.63
N VAL A 5 3.29 -20.66 3.87
CA VAL A 5 2.48 -19.80 2.98
C VAL A 5 3.19 -19.56 1.65
N ILE A 6 2.41 -19.60 0.56
CA ILE A 6 2.85 -19.10 -0.76
C ILE A 6 2.10 -17.78 -1.04
N VAL A 7 2.84 -16.72 -1.37
CA VAL A 7 2.29 -15.43 -1.81
C VAL A 7 2.45 -15.32 -3.32
N ILE A 8 1.33 -15.18 -4.03
CA ILE A 8 1.28 -15.14 -5.50
C ILE A 8 1.09 -13.70 -5.95
N GLY A 9 2.12 -13.13 -6.58
CA GLY A 9 2.23 -11.70 -6.90
C GLY A 9 2.93 -10.91 -5.78
N CYS A 10 4.09 -10.34 -6.08
CA CYS A 10 4.96 -9.63 -5.14
C CYS A 10 4.95 -8.11 -5.36
N GLY A 11 3.83 -7.54 -5.80
CA GLY A 11 3.59 -6.10 -5.86
C GLY A 11 3.37 -5.47 -4.48
N GLY A 12 2.69 -4.33 -4.40
CA GLY A 12 2.50 -3.58 -3.15
C GLY A 12 1.90 -4.41 -2.01
N PHE A 13 0.81 -5.14 -2.27
CA PHE A 13 0.21 -6.02 -1.26
C PHE A 13 1.04 -7.26 -0.97
N GLY A 14 1.57 -7.90 -2.02
CA GLY A 14 2.31 -9.15 -1.86
C GLY A 14 3.65 -8.97 -1.16
N SER A 15 4.40 -7.93 -1.48
CA SER A 15 5.67 -7.63 -0.81
C SER A 15 5.50 -7.37 0.68
N ALA A 16 4.47 -6.60 1.06
CA ALA A 16 4.13 -6.37 2.46
C ALA A 16 3.68 -7.66 3.16
N THR A 17 2.91 -8.52 2.47
CA THR A 17 2.48 -9.83 2.98
C THR A 17 3.69 -10.75 3.21
N VAL A 18 4.63 -10.82 2.25
CA VAL A 18 5.87 -11.60 2.38
C VAL A 18 6.66 -11.16 3.61
N ARG A 19 6.90 -9.84 3.74
CA ARG A 19 7.62 -9.27 4.87
C ARG A 19 6.95 -9.60 6.20
N GLU A 20 5.66 -9.38 6.30
CA GLU A 20 4.91 -9.53 7.56
C GLU A 20 4.83 -11.00 8.01
N LEU A 21 4.59 -11.93 7.09
CA LEU A 21 4.51 -13.35 7.41
C LEU A 21 5.87 -13.94 7.77
N SER A 22 6.93 -13.56 7.05
CA SER A 22 8.28 -14.03 7.38
C SER A 22 8.80 -13.46 8.69
N ALA A 23 8.51 -12.19 9.01
CA ALA A 23 8.82 -11.61 10.31
C ALA A 23 8.13 -12.31 11.49
N ARG A 24 7.02 -13.01 11.23
CA ARG A 24 6.34 -13.88 12.21
C ARG A 24 6.91 -15.29 12.30
N GLY A 25 8.00 -15.57 11.60
CA GLY A 25 8.69 -16.87 11.61
C GLY A 25 8.08 -17.93 10.70
N LEU A 26 7.16 -17.57 9.81
CA LEU A 26 6.62 -18.50 8.81
C LEU A 26 7.60 -18.70 7.65
N ARG A 27 7.63 -19.91 7.10
CA ARG A 27 8.35 -20.23 5.87
C ARG A 27 7.53 -19.74 4.68
N VAL A 28 7.92 -18.60 4.11
CA VAL A 28 7.19 -17.90 3.05
C VAL A 28 7.89 -18.05 1.71
N LEU A 29 7.14 -18.43 0.68
CA LEU A 29 7.54 -18.38 -0.71
C LEU A 29 6.76 -17.29 -1.43
N GLY A 30 7.43 -16.25 -1.91
CA GLY A 30 6.87 -15.28 -2.84
C GLY A 30 7.11 -15.71 -4.28
N LEU A 31 6.06 -15.71 -5.09
CA LEU A 31 6.12 -16.00 -6.53
C LEU A 31 5.68 -14.77 -7.32
N ASP A 32 6.47 -14.38 -8.31
CA ASP A 32 6.08 -13.35 -9.25
C ASP A 32 6.48 -13.75 -10.68
N GLN A 33 5.61 -13.46 -11.64
CA GLN A 33 5.91 -13.74 -13.05
C GLN A 33 6.96 -12.80 -13.64
N TYR A 34 7.20 -11.65 -12.99
CA TYR A 34 8.20 -10.65 -13.38
C TYR A 34 9.22 -10.44 -12.27
N VAL A 35 10.09 -9.45 -12.41
CA VAL A 35 11.05 -9.05 -11.37
C VAL A 35 10.54 -7.77 -10.70
N PRO A 36 9.90 -7.86 -9.50
CA PRO A 36 9.43 -6.66 -8.79
C PRO A 36 10.62 -5.86 -8.19
N PRO A 37 10.50 -4.51 -8.14
CA PRO A 37 9.41 -3.70 -8.67
C PRO A 37 9.42 -3.61 -10.20
N HIS A 38 8.25 -3.59 -10.82
CA HIS A 38 8.10 -3.47 -12.28
C HIS A 38 6.87 -2.64 -12.66
N SER A 39 6.79 -2.18 -13.91
CA SER A 39 5.69 -1.35 -14.43
C SER A 39 4.51 -2.15 -14.99
N LEU A 40 4.50 -3.46 -14.86
CA LEU A 40 3.48 -4.37 -15.42
C LEU A 40 2.31 -4.67 -14.47
N GLY A 41 2.23 -3.96 -13.35
CA GLY A 41 1.13 -4.05 -12.37
C GLY A 41 0.68 -2.65 -11.94
N SER A 42 0.04 -2.53 -10.78
CA SER A 42 -0.45 -1.25 -10.25
C SER A 42 0.53 -0.57 -9.28
N SER A 43 1.62 -1.23 -8.88
CA SER A 43 2.58 -0.73 -7.88
C SER A 43 3.82 -0.13 -8.54
N HIS A 44 3.60 0.88 -9.37
CA HIS A 44 4.64 1.64 -10.09
C HIS A 44 4.19 3.09 -10.31
N GLY A 45 5.04 3.93 -10.92
CA GLY A 45 4.72 5.32 -11.25
C GLY A 45 5.13 6.27 -10.14
N GLU A 46 6.28 6.01 -9.54
CA GLU A 46 7.02 6.80 -8.56
C GLU A 46 6.34 6.94 -7.20
N THR A 47 5.10 7.42 -7.13
CA THR A 47 4.49 7.77 -5.84
C THR A 47 3.10 7.20 -5.62
N ARG A 48 2.72 7.06 -4.34
CA ARG A 48 1.35 6.81 -3.86
C ARG A 48 1.06 7.71 -2.68
N ILE A 49 -0.07 8.40 -2.73
CA ILE A 49 -0.54 9.23 -1.62
C ILE A 49 -0.77 8.35 -0.39
N ILE A 50 -0.34 8.86 0.77
CA ILE A 50 -0.71 8.33 2.07
C ILE A 50 -1.35 9.47 2.88
N ARG A 51 -2.51 9.23 3.46
CA ARG A 51 -3.32 10.21 4.19
C ARG A 51 -4.06 9.54 5.35
N LYS A 52 -4.62 10.32 6.26
CA LYS A 52 -5.44 9.83 7.38
C LYS A 52 -6.90 10.28 7.27
N ALA A 53 -7.15 11.51 6.80
CA ALA A 53 -8.51 12.01 6.57
C ALA A 53 -9.11 11.35 5.32
N TYR A 54 -9.48 10.07 5.47
CA TYR A 54 -9.97 9.22 4.38
C TYR A 54 -11.43 9.56 4.11
N PHE A 55 -11.72 10.11 2.93
CA PHE A 55 -13.04 10.62 2.60
C PHE A 55 -14.06 9.50 2.29
N GLU A 56 -13.58 8.33 1.89
CA GLU A 56 -14.41 7.20 1.51
C GLU A 56 -15.19 6.63 2.71
N HIS A 57 -14.54 6.49 3.87
CA HIS A 57 -15.21 6.11 5.11
C HIS A 57 -14.31 6.33 6.34
N PRO A 58 -14.85 6.87 7.47
CA PRO A 58 -14.08 7.11 8.69
C PRO A 58 -13.48 5.85 9.33
N ASP A 59 -14.11 4.69 9.16
CA ASP A 59 -13.64 3.42 9.75
C ASP A 59 -12.26 2.97 9.22
N TYR A 60 -11.78 3.56 8.11
CA TYR A 60 -10.42 3.33 7.64
C TYR A 60 -9.36 4.02 8.52
N VAL A 61 -9.70 5.08 9.25
CA VAL A 61 -8.72 5.89 9.98
C VAL A 61 -7.85 5.08 10.96
N PRO A 62 -8.39 4.14 11.77
CA PRO A 62 -7.55 3.28 12.61
C PRO A 62 -6.53 2.45 11.84
N LEU A 63 -6.90 1.92 10.67
CA LEU A 63 -5.99 1.18 9.79
C LEU A 63 -4.90 2.09 9.21
N LEU A 64 -5.26 3.34 8.89
CA LEU A 64 -4.32 4.33 8.38
C LEU A 64 -3.30 4.73 9.44
N HIS A 65 -3.70 4.93 10.69
CA HIS A 65 -2.76 5.15 11.79
C HIS A 65 -1.76 3.98 11.89
N ARG A 66 -2.27 2.74 11.88
CA ARG A 66 -1.41 1.55 11.89
C ARG A 66 -0.49 1.47 10.68
N SER A 67 -0.98 1.83 9.48
CA SER A 67 -0.18 1.88 8.27
C SER A 67 1.00 2.87 8.38
N TRP A 68 0.76 4.07 8.94
CA TRP A 68 1.80 5.05 9.19
C TRP A 68 2.89 4.52 10.13
N ASP A 69 2.52 3.82 11.19
CA ASP A 69 3.47 3.22 12.14
C ASP A 69 4.30 2.12 11.46
N LEU A 70 3.65 1.29 10.63
CA LEU A 70 4.34 0.23 9.89
C LEU A 70 5.31 0.78 8.83
N TRP A 71 4.99 1.89 8.17
CA TRP A 71 5.92 2.53 7.23
C TRP A 71 7.13 3.12 7.94
N ARG A 72 6.94 3.79 9.09
CA ARG A 72 8.06 4.27 9.92
C ARG A 72 8.94 3.12 10.41
N GLN A 73 8.34 2.01 10.82
CA GLN A 73 9.08 0.82 11.19
C GLN A 73 9.89 0.27 10.01
N ALA A 74 9.30 0.20 8.83
CA ALA A 74 10.00 -0.25 7.62
C ALA A 74 11.16 0.67 7.24
N GLU A 75 11.03 1.99 7.38
CA GLU A 75 12.14 2.95 7.21
C GLU A 75 13.26 2.69 8.19
N ALA A 76 12.93 2.49 9.47
CA ALA A 76 13.93 2.21 10.51
C ALA A 76 14.66 0.89 10.29
N GLU A 77 13.95 -0.16 9.86
CA GLU A 77 14.52 -1.49 9.60
C GLU A 77 15.36 -1.55 8.32
N SER A 78 14.93 -0.85 7.26
CA SER A 78 15.61 -0.85 5.96
C SER A 78 16.72 0.19 5.84
N GLY A 79 16.68 1.25 6.66
CA GLY A 79 17.55 2.42 6.52
C GLY A 79 17.24 3.29 5.30
N LEU A 80 16.11 3.08 4.64
CA LEU A 80 15.71 3.80 3.43
C LEU A 80 14.63 4.84 3.72
N SER A 81 14.64 5.96 3.01
CA SER A 81 13.51 6.90 2.99
C SER A 81 12.44 6.36 2.03
N LEU A 82 11.34 5.92 2.59
CA LEU A 82 10.19 5.33 1.87
C LEU A 82 9.00 6.28 1.80
N LEU A 83 8.89 7.16 2.80
CA LEU A 83 7.79 8.10 3.00
C LEU A 83 8.30 9.53 2.99
N GLU A 84 7.65 10.39 2.20
CA GLU A 84 7.87 11.84 2.23
C GLU A 84 6.62 12.53 2.74
N ARG A 85 6.77 13.40 3.74
CA ARG A 85 5.65 14.16 4.31
C ARG A 85 5.45 15.45 3.55
N CYS A 86 4.22 15.71 3.13
CA CYS A 86 3.81 16.98 2.53
C CYS A 86 2.31 17.20 2.78
N ASP A 87 1.85 18.41 2.58
CA ASP A 87 0.44 18.74 2.63
C ASP A 87 -0.31 18.00 1.53
N LEU A 88 -1.46 17.43 1.89
CA LEU A 88 -2.47 16.96 0.95
C LEU A 88 -3.58 18.01 0.88
N VAL A 89 -3.78 18.55 -0.30
CA VAL A 89 -4.85 19.51 -0.59
C VAL A 89 -5.99 18.79 -1.31
N LEU A 90 -7.15 18.73 -0.69
CA LEU A 90 -8.38 18.23 -1.27
C LEU A 90 -9.28 19.42 -1.61
N SER A 91 -9.80 19.48 -2.83
CA SER A 91 -10.67 20.56 -3.28
C SER A 91 -11.94 20.00 -3.91
N GLY A 92 -13.05 20.66 -3.68
CA GLY A 92 -14.35 20.32 -4.25
C GLY A 92 -15.45 21.24 -3.73
N ARG A 93 -16.67 21.08 -4.25
CA ARG A 93 -17.82 21.78 -3.68
C ARG A 93 -18.10 21.29 -2.27
N ALA A 94 -18.70 22.14 -1.44
CA ALA A 94 -18.98 21.85 -0.04
C ALA A 94 -19.71 20.52 0.19
N GLU A 95 -20.65 20.20 -0.70
CA GLU A 95 -21.45 18.98 -0.66
C GLU A 95 -20.78 17.75 -1.31
N SER A 96 -19.61 17.90 -1.93
CA SER A 96 -18.92 16.79 -2.55
C SER A 96 -18.52 15.72 -1.52
N GLU A 97 -18.50 14.47 -1.96
CA GLU A 97 -18.09 13.32 -1.13
C GLU A 97 -16.70 13.52 -0.55
N VAL A 98 -15.78 14.05 -1.35
CA VAL A 98 -14.39 14.28 -0.95
C VAL A 98 -14.29 15.24 0.24
N ILE A 99 -14.94 16.41 0.16
CA ILE A 99 -14.87 17.43 1.22
C ILE A 99 -15.64 16.98 2.47
N ARG A 100 -16.87 16.49 2.29
CA ARG A 100 -17.70 16.01 3.39
C ARG A 100 -17.08 14.83 4.11
N GLY A 101 -16.59 13.84 3.34
CA GLY A 101 -16.00 12.62 3.90
C GLY A 101 -14.70 12.90 4.65
N ALA A 102 -13.80 13.72 4.11
CA ALA A 102 -12.56 14.09 4.79
C ALA A 102 -12.84 14.84 6.13
N ARG A 103 -13.79 15.77 6.13
CA ARG A 103 -14.22 16.49 7.34
C ARG A 103 -14.88 15.56 8.37
N LEU A 104 -15.72 14.62 7.90
CA LEU A 104 -16.34 13.63 8.77
C LEU A 104 -15.29 12.74 9.44
N ALA A 105 -14.35 12.18 8.66
CA ALA A 105 -13.27 11.37 9.18
C ALA A 105 -12.41 12.15 10.19
N ALA A 106 -12.08 13.41 9.88
CA ALA A 106 -11.31 14.26 10.77
C ALA A 106 -12.06 14.55 12.07
N SER A 107 -13.35 14.88 12.00
CA SER A 107 -14.19 15.15 13.18
C SER A 107 -14.33 13.93 14.09
N GLN A 108 -14.58 12.74 13.53
CA GLN A 108 -14.78 11.52 14.31
C GLN A 108 -13.49 11.00 14.96
N HIS A 109 -12.34 11.22 14.35
CA HIS A 109 -11.07 10.70 14.83
C HIS A 109 -10.10 11.77 15.34
N GLY A 110 -10.54 13.01 15.46
CA GLY A 110 -9.72 14.11 15.99
C GLY A 110 -8.50 14.42 15.13
N LEU A 111 -8.61 14.27 13.80
CA LEU A 111 -7.51 14.56 12.89
C LEU A 111 -7.37 16.07 12.67
N ALA A 112 -6.14 16.57 12.71
CA ALA A 112 -5.85 17.97 12.42
C ALA A 112 -5.90 18.22 10.91
N ILE A 113 -6.96 18.89 10.46
CA ILE A 113 -7.11 19.40 9.10
C ILE A 113 -7.37 20.90 9.15
N ARG A 114 -6.98 21.63 8.09
CA ARG A 114 -7.36 23.04 7.89
C ARG A 114 -8.40 23.12 6.80
N ASN A 115 -9.39 23.98 7.00
CA ASN A 115 -10.38 24.29 5.98
C ASN A 115 -10.11 25.69 5.44
N LEU A 116 -10.03 25.84 4.14
CA LEU A 116 -9.74 27.08 3.43
C LEU A 116 -10.80 27.31 2.35
N THR A 117 -11.03 28.58 2.01
CA THR A 117 -11.69 28.96 0.76
C THR A 117 -10.78 28.71 -0.43
N ALA A 118 -11.33 28.67 -1.64
CA ALA A 118 -10.54 28.58 -2.86
C ALA A 118 -9.49 29.72 -2.97
N ALA A 119 -9.90 30.94 -2.61
CA ALA A 119 -9.00 32.12 -2.66
C ALA A 119 -7.83 31.98 -1.67
N GLU A 120 -8.07 31.58 -0.44
CA GLU A 120 -7.02 31.33 0.57
C GLU A 120 -6.08 30.22 0.12
N ALA A 121 -6.61 29.12 -0.43
CA ALA A 121 -5.79 28.02 -0.93
C ALA A 121 -4.94 28.43 -2.13
N CYS A 122 -5.45 29.19 -3.10
CA CYS A 122 -4.67 29.71 -4.22
C CYS A 122 -3.60 30.71 -3.79
N ALA A 123 -3.83 31.46 -2.72
CA ALA A 123 -2.83 32.37 -2.15
C ALA A 123 -1.70 31.59 -1.45
N GLU A 124 -2.02 30.52 -0.72
CA GLU A 124 -1.05 29.69 -0.01
C GLU A 124 -0.30 28.73 -0.95
N TYR A 125 -0.99 28.20 -1.97
CA TYR A 125 -0.44 27.28 -2.98
C TYR A 125 -0.58 27.85 -4.38
N PRO A 126 0.33 28.71 -4.85
CA PRO A 126 0.20 29.46 -6.11
C PRO A 126 0.10 28.61 -7.37
N VAL A 127 0.43 27.32 -7.29
CA VAL A 127 0.27 26.35 -8.37
C VAL A 127 -1.19 25.99 -8.63
N LEU A 128 -2.07 26.20 -7.64
CA LEU A 128 -3.47 25.86 -7.72
C LEU A 128 -4.27 26.94 -8.46
N GLN A 129 -5.23 26.50 -9.27
CA GLN A 129 -6.25 27.32 -9.87
C GLN A 129 -7.60 26.65 -9.59
N LEU A 130 -8.34 27.15 -8.61
CA LEU A 130 -9.57 26.55 -8.11
C LEU A 130 -10.79 27.41 -8.47
N PRO A 131 -11.94 26.81 -8.79
CA PRO A 131 -13.22 27.51 -8.90
C PRO A 131 -13.58 28.21 -7.58
N GLU A 132 -14.22 29.37 -7.65
CA GLU A 132 -14.59 30.18 -6.48
C GLU A 132 -15.58 29.46 -5.54
N ASP A 133 -16.42 28.55 -6.09
CA ASP A 133 -17.41 27.76 -5.34
C ASP A 133 -16.81 26.50 -4.68
N HIS A 134 -15.48 26.31 -4.80
CA HIS A 134 -14.79 25.20 -4.13
C HIS A 134 -14.41 25.57 -2.70
N GLU A 135 -14.52 24.58 -1.84
CA GLU A 135 -13.91 24.53 -0.52
C GLU A 135 -12.68 23.63 -0.55
N VAL A 136 -11.76 23.88 0.36
CA VAL A 136 -10.48 23.18 0.42
C VAL A 136 -10.27 22.62 1.81
N THR A 137 -9.76 21.42 1.88
CA THR A 137 -9.31 20.78 3.11
C THR A 137 -7.84 20.41 2.96
N VAL A 138 -7.01 20.82 3.91
CA VAL A 138 -5.57 20.55 3.92
C VAL A 138 -5.22 19.65 5.08
N GLU A 139 -4.60 18.50 4.80
CA GLU A 139 -4.04 17.58 5.80
C GLU A 139 -2.50 17.67 5.78
N SER A 140 -1.91 18.34 6.78
CA SER A 140 -0.45 18.51 6.90
C SER A 140 0.27 17.26 7.45
N THR A 141 -0.48 16.23 7.83
CA THR A 141 0.08 14.94 8.27
C THR A 141 0.06 13.88 7.17
N ALA A 142 -0.35 14.23 5.97
CA ALA A 142 -0.31 13.39 4.79
C ALA A 142 1.11 13.32 4.18
N GLY A 143 1.22 12.70 3.03
CA GLY A 143 2.46 12.56 2.28
C GLY A 143 2.33 11.63 1.10
N TYR A 144 3.46 11.15 0.62
CA TYR A 144 3.51 10.12 -0.41
C TYR A 144 4.60 9.09 -0.13
N LEU A 145 4.39 7.92 -0.65
CA LEU A 145 5.32 6.80 -0.62
C LEU A 145 6.04 6.69 -1.96
N TRP A 146 7.35 6.42 -1.94
CA TRP A 146 8.13 6.06 -3.12
C TRP A 146 7.84 4.59 -3.46
N VAL A 147 6.84 4.34 -4.31
CA VAL A 147 6.18 3.03 -4.43
C VAL A 147 7.13 1.91 -4.81
N GLU A 148 8.02 2.13 -5.77
CA GLU A 148 9.00 1.11 -6.18
C GLU A 148 10.01 0.82 -5.07
N ARG A 149 10.47 1.85 -4.35
CA ARG A 149 11.35 1.67 -3.17
C ARG A 149 10.65 0.90 -2.06
N CYS A 150 9.36 1.19 -1.83
CA CYS A 150 8.56 0.48 -0.85
C CYS A 150 8.45 -1.02 -1.18
N VAL A 151 8.14 -1.37 -2.43
CA VAL A 151 8.06 -2.77 -2.85
C VAL A 151 9.42 -3.47 -2.68
N ALA A 152 10.51 -2.84 -3.14
CA ALA A 152 11.86 -3.40 -3.00
C ALA A 152 12.23 -3.59 -1.52
N ALA A 153 12.05 -2.57 -0.68
CA ALA A 153 12.36 -2.62 0.74
C ALA A 153 11.58 -3.72 1.46
N MET A 154 10.28 -3.87 1.19
CA MET A 154 9.47 -4.93 1.79
C MET A 154 9.97 -6.32 1.39
N LEU A 155 10.35 -6.53 0.13
CA LEU A 155 10.90 -7.81 -0.33
C LEU A 155 12.27 -8.10 0.31
N ASP A 156 13.13 -7.10 0.44
CA ASP A 156 14.44 -7.27 1.05
C ASP A 156 14.33 -7.55 2.56
N LEU A 157 13.46 -6.85 3.28
CA LEU A 157 13.15 -7.14 4.68
C LEU A 157 12.56 -8.56 4.83
N GLY A 158 11.71 -8.99 3.88
CA GLY A 158 11.21 -10.36 3.83
C GLY A 158 12.33 -11.39 3.67
N ARG A 159 13.28 -11.16 2.76
CA ARG A 159 14.47 -12.03 2.56
C ARG A 159 15.34 -12.10 3.82
N VAL A 160 15.58 -10.97 4.47
CA VAL A 160 16.32 -10.91 5.73
C VAL A 160 15.62 -11.73 6.82
N ALA A 161 14.29 -11.75 6.83
CA ALA A 161 13.48 -12.58 7.72
C ALA A 161 13.31 -14.04 7.28
N GLY A 162 13.97 -14.47 6.19
CA GLY A 162 14.02 -15.86 5.72
C GLY A 162 13.01 -16.23 4.64
N ALA A 163 12.29 -15.27 4.04
CA ALA A 163 11.45 -15.55 2.89
C ALA A 163 12.28 -15.91 1.65
N GLU A 164 11.81 -16.86 0.87
CA GLU A 164 12.31 -17.12 -0.48
C GLU A 164 11.40 -16.39 -1.49
N ILE A 165 12.01 -15.70 -2.46
CA ILE A 165 11.28 -14.99 -3.50
C ILE A 165 11.79 -15.47 -4.85
N ARG A 166 10.89 -16.02 -5.66
CA ARG A 166 11.16 -16.51 -7.01
C ARG A 166 10.46 -15.62 -8.03
N THR A 167 11.22 -15.15 -8.98
CA THR A 167 10.77 -14.29 -10.08
C THR A 167 10.86 -15.05 -11.40
N GLY A 168 10.10 -14.61 -12.41
CA GLY A 168 9.94 -15.36 -13.65
C GLY A 168 9.03 -16.59 -13.50
N GLU A 169 8.31 -16.71 -12.38
CA GLU A 169 7.48 -17.85 -11.99
C GLU A 169 6.00 -17.54 -12.24
N ARG A 170 5.57 -17.69 -13.47
CA ARG A 170 4.16 -17.51 -13.82
C ARG A 170 3.32 -18.67 -13.26
N VAL A 171 2.43 -18.35 -12.33
CA VAL A 171 1.45 -19.30 -11.79
C VAL A 171 0.37 -19.55 -12.85
N VAL A 172 0.06 -20.83 -13.10
CA VAL A 172 -0.91 -21.28 -14.10
C VAL A 172 -2.02 -22.13 -13.48
N GLY A 173 -1.88 -22.52 -12.22
CA GLY A 173 -2.90 -23.33 -11.52
C GLY A 173 -2.79 -23.21 -10.00
N LEU A 174 -3.94 -23.27 -9.35
CA LEU A 174 -4.09 -23.32 -7.91
C LEU A 174 -5.10 -24.40 -7.55
N ARG A 175 -4.72 -25.33 -6.68
CA ARG A 175 -5.59 -26.39 -6.19
C ARG A 175 -5.60 -26.36 -4.67
N CYS A 176 -6.79 -26.25 -4.08
CA CYS A 176 -6.98 -26.27 -2.64
C CYS A 176 -7.49 -27.64 -2.19
N ALA A 177 -6.88 -28.18 -1.13
CA ALA A 177 -7.36 -29.34 -0.38
C ALA A 177 -7.68 -28.91 1.06
N ALA A 178 -8.18 -29.83 1.89
CA ALA A 178 -8.62 -29.50 3.26
C ALA A 178 -7.54 -28.80 4.10
N ASN A 179 -6.27 -29.19 3.97
CA ASN A 179 -5.18 -28.68 4.80
C ASN A 179 -3.92 -28.31 3.99
N SER A 180 -4.05 -28.13 2.69
CA SER A 180 -2.92 -27.80 1.83
C SER A 180 -3.37 -27.10 0.56
N VAL A 181 -2.45 -26.38 -0.03
CA VAL A 181 -2.60 -25.78 -1.34
C VAL A 181 -1.43 -26.19 -2.23
N GLU A 182 -1.73 -26.54 -3.47
CA GLU A 182 -0.76 -26.79 -4.52
C GLU A 182 -0.82 -25.62 -5.51
N VAL A 183 0.33 -25.02 -5.76
CA VAL A 183 0.52 -23.93 -6.73
C VAL A 183 1.35 -24.48 -7.88
N GLU A 184 0.82 -24.41 -9.10
CA GLU A 184 1.49 -24.84 -10.32
C GLU A 184 1.97 -23.63 -11.09
N THR A 185 3.27 -23.59 -11.42
CA THR A 185 3.86 -22.61 -12.32
C THR A 185 4.17 -23.28 -13.68
N VAL A 186 4.60 -22.51 -14.64
CA VAL A 186 5.04 -23.06 -15.95
C VAL A 186 6.20 -24.07 -15.77
N GLY A 187 7.06 -23.87 -14.75
CA GLY A 187 8.26 -24.68 -14.55
C GLY A 187 8.13 -25.80 -13.52
N GLN A 188 7.30 -25.66 -12.49
CA GLN A 188 7.27 -26.60 -11.37
C GLN A 188 6.03 -26.45 -10.48
N ARG A 189 5.92 -27.30 -9.45
CA ARG A 189 4.85 -27.29 -8.47
C ARG A 189 5.40 -27.03 -7.08
N TYR A 190 4.63 -26.29 -6.31
CA TYR A 190 4.90 -25.96 -4.91
C TYR A 190 3.71 -26.37 -4.05
N SER A 191 3.97 -26.76 -2.81
CA SER A 191 2.92 -27.02 -1.82
C SER A 191 3.13 -26.21 -0.56
N ALA A 192 2.03 -25.75 0.03
CA ALA A 192 2.01 -24.99 1.27
C ALA A 192 0.75 -25.33 2.10
N ALA A 193 0.71 -24.87 3.35
CA ALA A 193 -0.50 -24.94 4.15
C ALA A 193 -1.56 -23.92 3.67
N ALA A 194 -1.12 -22.74 3.17
CA ALA A 194 -2.00 -21.69 2.67
C ALA A 194 -1.38 -20.94 1.48
N ALA A 195 -2.23 -20.25 0.73
CA ALA A 195 -1.79 -19.28 -0.29
C ALA A 195 -2.51 -17.97 -0.13
N VAL A 196 -1.79 -16.87 -0.44
CA VAL A 196 -2.33 -15.51 -0.53
C VAL A 196 -2.18 -15.04 -1.97
N VAL A 197 -3.30 -14.71 -2.61
CA VAL A 197 -3.33 -14.24 -4.00
C VAL A 197 -3.35 -12.72 -4.02
N THR A 198 -2.30 -12.12 -4.55
CA THR A 198 -2.09 -10.65 -4.63
C THR A 198 -1.65 -10.24 -6.04
N CYS A 199 -2.21 -10.89 -7.04
CA CYS A 199 -1.84 -10.73 -8.45
C CYS A 199 -2.29 -9.39 -9.07
N GLY A 200 -3.01 -8.55 -8.32
CA GLY A 200 -3.50 -7.26 -8.82
C GLY A 200 -4.39 -7.44 -10.06
N PRO A 201 -4.09 -6.78 -11.19
CA PRO A 201 -4.91 -6.87 -12.41
C PRO A 201 -4.77 -8.23 -13.14
N TRP A 202 -3.91 -9.11 -12.66
CA TRP A 202 -3.65 -10.44 -13.25
C TRP A 202 -4.40 -11.59 -12.55
N THR A 203 -5.34 -11.27 -11.67
CA THR A 203 -6.14 -12.25 -10.91
C THR A 203 -7.21 -12.92 -11.79
#